data_fa75044dea2719b3939b23ec6ddb7f39
#
_entry.id   fa75044dea2719b3939b23ec6ddb7f39
#
_cell.length_a   1.000
_cell.length_b   1.000
_cell.length_c   1.000
_cell.angle_alpha   90.00
_cell.angle_beta   90.00
_cell.angle_gamma   90.00
#
_symmetry.space_group_name_H-M   'P 1'
#
loop_
_entity.id
_entity.type
_entity.pdbx_description
1 polymer ?
#
loop_
_entity_poly.entity_id
_entity_poly.type
_entity_poly.pdbx_seq_one_letter_code
_entity_poly.pdbx_strand_id
1 'polypeptide(L)'
;LRDPKVTFENIEEVTSKDPKLVMRMLKIANSAVFSRRMPFENLKAVVTYLGLDGIKEIILQETFEGFAQVFANQREKLAHMRRCAHLATWIGRLIGVDINLLSRMNSAGLLHDIGALALCFYDSQEYARATMKVRNDKKSVCEAEIEVFGVDHQELGMLMAQKVGMPDYLWPAMAKHHDRDV
;
A
#
# COMPACT_ATOMS: atom_id res chain seq x y z
N LEU A 1 11.45 6.05 -7.62
CA LEU A 1 11.83 5.00 -6.65
C LEU A 1 12.66 3.86 -7.27
N ARG A 2 12.71 3.74 -8.61
CA ARG A 2 13.52 2.72 -9.32
C ARG A 2 14.93 3.16 -9.67
N ASP A 3 15.24 4.46 -9.55
CA ASP A 3 16.59 4.95 -9.90
C ASP A 3 17.59 4.55 -8.78
N PRO A 4 18.60 3.69 -9.08
CA PRO A 4 19.61 3.30 -8.12
C PRO A 4 20.51 4.47 -7.69
N LYS A 5 20.41 5.62 -8.35
CA LYS A 5 21.18 6.82 -8.06
C LYS A 5 20.50 7.80 -7.14
N VAL A 6 19.29 7.48 -6.63
CA VAL A 6 18.61 8.35 -5.66
C VAL A 6 19.45 8.45 -4.39
N THR A 7 19.80 9.68 -4.02
CA THR A 7 20.54 10.01 -2.81
C THR A 7 19.65 10.71 -1.79
N PHE A 8 20.16 10.88 -0.57
CA PHE A 8 19.47 11.66 0.46
C PHE A 8 19.25 13.11 0.02
N GLU A 9 20.25 13.70 -0.65
CA GLU A 9 20.18 15.07 -1.16
C GLU A 9 19.01 15.26 -2.15
N ASN A 10 18.76 14.26 -3.02
CA ASN A 10 17.62 14.29 -3.93
C ASN A 10 16.28 14.25 -3.18
N ILE A 11 16.19 13.46 -2.11
CA ILE A 11 14.99 13.40 -1.27
C ILE A 11 14.80 14.73 -0.53
N GLU A 12 15.86 15.27 0.05
CA GLU A 12 15.84 16.55 0.76
C GLU A 12 15.44 17.70 -0.17
N GLU A 13 15.96 17.76 -1.39
CA GLU A 13 15.58 18.77 -2.39
C GLU A 13 14.08 18.73 -2.70
N VAL A 14 13.52 17.54 -2.89
CA VAL A 14 12.09 17.38 -3.20
C VAL A 14 11.23 17.72 -1.99
N THR A 15 11.59 17.22 -0.81
CA THR A 15 10.80 17.37 0.41
C THR A 15 10.90 18.79 0.99
N SER A 16 12.03 19.50 0.80
CA SER A 16 12.19 20.87 1.27
C SER A 16 11.16 21.83 0.64
N LYS A 17 10.62 21.49 -0.53
CA LYS A 17 9.60 22.27 -1.24
C LYS A 17 8.20 22.10 -0.65
N ASP A 18 7.97 21.07 0.17
CA ASP A 18 6.68 20.82 0.84
C ASP A 18 6.87 20.42 2.32
N PRO A 19 6.88 21.39 3.23
CA PRO A 19 6.99 21.13 4.66
C PRO A 19 5.87 20.23 5.21
N LYS A 20 4.68 20.24 4.61
CA LYS A 20 3.57 19.37 5.01
C LYS A 20 3.89 17.91 4.67
N LEU A 21 4.53 17.67 3.53
CA LEU A 21 5.00 16.32 3.17
C LEU A 21 6.01 15.80 4.18
N VAL A 22 6.99 16.63 4.58
CA VAL A 22 7.97 16.26 5.62
C VAL A 22 7.28 15.86 6.92
N MET A 23 6.31 16.66 7.38
CA MET A 23 5.57 16.35 8.61
C MET A 23 4.77 15.03 8.50
N ARG A 24 4.14 14.76 7.36
CA ARG A 24 3.42 13.50 7.13
C ARG A 24 4.36 12.31 7.10
N MET A 25 5.49 12.43 6.41
CA MET A 25 6.53 11.39 6.39
C MET A 25 7.10 11.11 7.80
N LEU A 26 7.36 12.13 8.60
CA LEU A 26 7.79 11.98 9.99
C LEU A 26 6.73 11.32 10.86
N LYS A 27 5.45 11.63 10.64
CA LYS A 27 4.34 10.97 11.34
C LYS A 27 4.31 9.47 11.03
N ILE A 28 4.52 9.08 9.77
CA ILE A 28 4.61 7.68 9.36
C ILE A 28 5.85 7.02 9.97
N ALA A 29 7.02 7.67 9.87
CA ALA A 29 8.26 7.17 10.46
C ALA A 29 8.17 6.94 11.98
N ASN A 30 7.36 7.75 12.67
CA ASN A 30 7.11 7.62 14.11
C ASN A 30 5.88 6.75 14.44
N SER A 31 5.28 6.10 13.44
CA SER A 31 4.18 5.16 13.66
C SER A 31 4.65 3.86 14.29
N ALA A 32 3.68 3.04 14.71
CA ALA A 32 3.98 1.74 15.31
C ALA A 32 4.80 0.81 14.39
N VAL A 33 4.74 0.96 13.06
CA VAL A 33 5.52 0.15 12.11
C VAL A 33 7.01 0.30 12.32
N PHE A 34 7.47 1.56 12.47
CA PHE A 34 8.89 1.91 12.62
C PHE A 34 9.28 2.22 14.08
N SER A 35 8.41 1.90 15.06
CA SER A 35 8.56 2.37 16.44
C SER A 35 9.91 2.04 17.06
N ARG A 36 10.49 3.04 17.73
CA ARG A 36 11.72 2.98 18.52
C ARG A 36 11.51 3.75 19.85
N ARG A 37 12.48 3.65 20.77
CA ARG A 37 12.40 4.33 22.08
C ARG A 37 12.30 5.86 21.97
N MET A 38 12.98 6.45 20.99
CA MET A 38 12.99 7.90 20.74
C MET A 38 12.41 8.19 19.36
N PRO A 39 11.50 9.16 19.22
CA PRO A 39 10.96 9.52 17.92
C PRO A 39 12.02 10.13 17.01
N PHE A 40 11.77 10.06 15.70
CA PHE A 40 12.57 10.79 14.71
C PHE A 40 12.16 12.25 14.71
N GLU A 41 13.15 13.14 14.77
CA GLU A 41 12.93 14.59 14.76
C GLU A 41 13.03 15.19 13.34
N ASN A 42 13.70 14.47 12.43
CA ASN A 42 13.91 14.93 11.04
C ASN A 42 14.14 13.73 10.11
N LEU A 43 14.01 13.98 8.79
CA LEU A 43 14.20 12.93 7.77
C LEU A 43 15.63 12.40 7.71
N LYS A 44 16.63 13.21 8.04
CA LYS A 44 18.03 12.74 8.11
C LYS A 44 18.19 11.62 9.15
N ALA A 45 17.58 11.79 10.32
CA ALA A 45 17.58 10.73 11.35
C ALA A 45 16.84 9.47 10.88
N VAL A 46 15.75 9.63 10.09
CA VAL A 46 15.03 8.49 9.48
C VAL A 46 15.94 7.75 8.50
N VAL A 47 16.58 8.46 7.57
CA VAL A 47 17.49 7.86 6.59
C VAL A 47 18.68 7.19 7.25
N THR A 48 19.27 7.81 8.28
CA THR A 48 20.38 7.23 9.02
C THR A 48 20.01 5.91 9.69
N TYR A 49 18.78 5.78 10.15
CA TYR A 49 18.31 4.60 10.87
C TYR A 49 17.68 3.52 9.97
N LEU A 50 16.84 3.92 9.01
CA LEU A 50 16.08 3.00 8.15
C LEU A 50 16.72 2.82 6.77
N GLY A 51 17.69 3.66 6.40
CA GLY A 51 18.24 3.71 5.07
C GLY A 51 17.27 4.30 4.04
N LEU A 52 17.70 4.33 2.78
CA LEU A 52 16.87 4.81 1.66
C LEU A 52 15.65 3.92 1.42
N ASP A 53 15.75 2.63 1.69
CA ASP A 53 14.60 1.72 1.54
C ASP A 53 13.50 2.03 2.53
N GLY A 54 13.83 2.38 3.78
CA GLY A 54 12.83 2.85 4.74
C GLY A 54 12.10 4.13 4.30
N ILE A 55 12.80 5.05 3.64
CA ILE A 55 12.16 6.23 3.04
C ILE A 55 11.22 5.86 1.89
N LYS A 56 11.59 4.89 1.04
CA LYS A 56 10.70 4.39 -0.02
C LYS A 56 9.39 3.85 0.55
N GLU A 57 9.49 3.07 1.65
CA GLU A 57 8.30 2.55 2.33
C GLU A 57 7.43 3.65 2.94
N ILE A 58 8.03 4.68 3.52
CA ILE A 58 7.30 5.85 4.04
C ILE A 58 6.58 6.59 2.90
N ILE A 59 7.22 6.76 1.74
CA ILE A 59 6.59 7.36 0.57
C ILE A 59 5.42 6.52 0.06
N LEU A 60 5.54 5.21 0.03
CA LEU A 60 4.44 4.31 -0.35
C LEU A 60 3.25 4.44 0.60
N GLN A 61 3.50 4.50 1.91
CA GLN A 61 2.45 4.70 2.90
C GLN A 61 1.80 6.08 2.80
N GLU A 62 2.59 7.14 2.57
CA GLU A 62 2.06 8.49 2.30
C GLU A 62 1.20 8.52 1.04
N THR A 63 1.63 7.81 -0.02
CA THR A 63 0.86 7.65 -1.25
C THR A 63 -0.49 6.98 -0.97
N PHE A 64 -0.50 5.92 -0.16
CA PHE A 64 -1.75 5.27 0.25
C PHE A 64 -2.67 6.24 1.01
N GLU A 65 -2.16 7.04 1.94
CA GLU A 65 -2.97 8.01 2.67
C GLU A 65 -3.55 9.10 1.73
N GLY A 66 -2.82 9.49 0.69
CA GLY A 66 -3.34 10.34 -0.39
C GLY A 66 -4.50 9.68 -1.14
N PHE A 67 -4.36 8.43 -1.54
CA PHE A 67 -5.46 7.65 -2.13
C PHE A 67 -6.65 7.52 -1.17
N ALA A 68 -6.40 7.23 0.10
CA ALA A 68 -7.46 7.08 1.09
C ALA A 68 -8.32 8.35 1.26
N GLN A 69 -7.76 9.53 1.04
CA GLN A 69 -8.51 10.78 1.01
C GLN A 69 -9.43 10.88 -0.21
N VAL A 70 -8.94 10.51 -1.40
CA VAL A 70 -9.73 10.49 -2.64
C VAL A 70 -10.88 9.48 -2.55
N PHE A 71 -10.63 8.31 -1.95
CA PHE A 71 -11.58 7.23 -1.80
C PHE A 71 -12.28 7.21 -0.43
N ALA A 72 -12.45 8.38 0.20
CA ALA A 72 -13.02 8.47 1.56
C ALA A 72 -14.45 7.88 1.70
N ASN A 73 -15.19 7.74 0.60
CA ASN A 73 -16.48 7.05 0.53
C ASN A 73 -16.35 5.51 0.59
N GLN A 74 -15.17 4.94 0.36
CA GLN A 74 -14.89 3.49 0.38
C GLN A 74 -14.34 3.02 1.74
N ARG A 75 -14.98 3.46 2.83
CA ARG A 75 -14.48 3.27 4.21
C ARG A 75 -14.20 1.81 4.57
N GLU A 76 -15.06 0.88 4.16
CA GLU A 76 -14.89 -0.54 4.47
C GLU A 76 -13.68 -1.15 3.79
N LYS A 77 -13.45 -0.82 2.51
CA LYS A 77 -12.27 -1.28 1.76
C LYS A 77 -10.99 -0.71 2.36
N LEU A 78 -10.95 0.59 2.59
CA LEU A 78 -9.79 1.24 3.23
C LEU A 78 -9.52 0.66 4.63
N ALA A 79 -10.57 0.37 5.40
CA ALA A 79 -10.43 -0.27 6.71
C ALA A 79 -9.92 -1.72 6.59
N HIS A 80 -10.36 -2.46 5.56
CA HIS A 80 -9.84 -3.80 5.26
C HIS A 80 -8.33 -3.74 4.97
N MET A 81 -7.90 -2.90 4.04
CA MET A 81 -6.49 -2.73 3.66
C MET A 81 -5.62 -2.37 4.87
N ARG A 82 -6.07 -1.43 5.71
CA ARG A 82 -5.37 -1.09 6.97
C ARG A 82 -5.31 -2.26 7.96
N ARG A 83 -6.38 -3.04 8.11
CA ARG A 83 -6.37 -4.24 8.97
C ARG A 83 -5.38 -5.27 8.46
N CYS A 84 -5.33 -5.53 7.16
CA CYS A 84 -4.36 -6.44 6.55
C CYS A 84 -2.92 -5.98 6.82
N ALA A 85 -2.63 -4.69 6.65
CA ALA A 85 -1.33 -4.11 6.96
C ALA A 85 -0.95 -4.26 8.45
N HIS A 86 -1.89 -3.99 9.36
CA HIS A 86 -1.65 -4.18 10.80
C HIS A 86 -1.41 -5.63 11.16
N LEU A 87 -2.18 -6.56 10.61
CA LEU A 87 -1.98 -8.00 10.84
C LEU A 87 -0.64 -8.49 10.30
N ALA A 88 -0.28 -8.10 9.07
CA ALA A 88 1.01 -8.42 8.49
C ALA A 88 2.17 -7.91 9.36
N THR A 89 2.08 -6.66 9.81
CA THR A 89 3.06 -6.07 10.73
C THR A 89 3.14 -6.82 12.06
N TRP A 90 2.00 -7.19 12.63
CA TRP A 90 1.94 -7.92 13.90
C TRP A 90 2.56 -9.32 13.77
N ILE A 91 2.21 -10.06 12.71
CA ILE A 91 2.79 -11.37 12.41
C ILE A 91 4.31 -11.24 12.20
N GLY A 92 4.75 -10.28 11.39
CA GLY A 92 6.17 -10.05 11.14
C GLY A 92 6.97 -9.81 12.44
N ARG A 93 6.40 -9.08 13.39
CA ARG A 93 7.01 -8.89 14.71
C ARG A 93 7.08 -10.16 15.53
N LEU A 94 6.01 -10.98 15.52
CA LEU A 94 5.98 -12.24 16.24
C LEU A 94 7.06 -13.20 15.76
N ILE A 95 7.32 -13.24 14.46
CA ILE A 95 8.35 -14.09 13.86
C ILE A 95 9.73 -13.43 13.79
N GLY A 96 9.85 -12.20 14.27
CA GLY A 96 11.14 -11.52 14.46
C GLY A 96 11.81 -11.04 13.17
N VAL A 97 11.05 -10.66 12.13
CA VAL A 97 11.64 -10.09 10.91
C VAL A 97 12.29 -8.73 11.18
N ASP A 98 13.27 -8.36 10.37
CA ASP A 98 13.89 -7.05 10.44
C ASP A 98 12.94 -5.91 10.06
N ILE A 99 13.33 -4.69 10.40
CA ILE A 99 12.48 -3.50 10.22
C ILE A 99 12.16 -3.21 8.74
N ASN A 100 13.07 -3.54 7.82
CA ASN A 100 12.86 -3.31 6.40
C ASN A 100 11.81 -4.29 5.84
N LEU A 101 11.90 -5.57 6.21
CA LEU A 101 10.89 -6.56 5.83
C LEU A 101 9.55 -6.23 6.48
N LEU A 102 9.56 -5.82 7.76
CA LEU A 102 8.35 -5.42 8.46
C LEU A 102 7.61 -4.27 7.75
N SER A 103 8.34 -3.26 7.30
CA SER A 103 7.75 -2.14 6.57
C SER A 103 7.23 -2.55 5.19
N ARG A 104 7.92 -3.45 4.47
CA ARG A 104 7.43 -4.03 3.22
C ARG A 104 6.15 -4.85 3.40
N MET A 105 6.06 -5.64 4.47
CA MET A 105 4.84 -6.38 4.82
C MET A 105 3.67 -5.42 5.08
N ASN A 106 3.93 -4.29 5.75
CA ASN A 106 2.92 -3.25 5.97
C ASN A 106 2.45 -2.65 4.64
N SER A 107 3.37 -2.24 3.77
CA SER A 107 3.05 -1.66 2.45
C SER A 107 2.31 -2.65 1.56
N ALA A 108 2.68 -3.94 1.58
CA ALA A 108 1.96 -4.99 0.86
C ALA A 108 0.52 -5.11 1.36
N GLY A 109 0.30 -5.14 2.67
CA GLY A 109 -1.05 -5.17 3.26
C GLY A 109 -1.87 -3.91 2.98
N LEU A 110 -1.23 -2.73 2.87
CA LEU A 110 -1.93 -1.48 2.51
C LEU A 110 -2.35 -1.44 1.03
N LEU A 111 -1.61 -2.08 0.14
CA LEU A 111 -1.75 -1.86 -1.30
C LEU A 111 -2.29 -3.07 -2.07
N HIS A 112 -2.46 -4.25 -1.41
CA HIS A 112 -2.87 -5.47 -2.10
C HIS A 112 -4.17 -5.31 -2.91
N ASP A 113 -5.11 -4.53 -2.39
CA ASP A 113 -6.47 -4.33 -2.91
C ASP A 113 -6.66 -3.01 -3.69
N ILE A 114 -5.58 -2.34 -4.09
CA ILE A 114 -5.65 -1.04 -4.78
C ILE A 114 -6.47 -1.12 -6.08
N GLY A 115 -6.43 -2.27 -6.77
CA GLY A 115 -7.22 -2.52 -7.97
C GLY A 115 -8.73 -2.50 -7.70
N ALA A 116 -9.19 -2.99 -6.54
CA ALA A 116 -10.60 -2.94 -6.17
C ALA A 116 -11.10 -1.50 -5.95
N LEU A 117 -10.24 -0.62 -5.40
CA LEU A 117 -10.55 0.81 -5.34
C LEU A 117 -10.63 1.42 -6.74
N ALA A 118 -9.73 1.02 -7.65
CA ALA A 118 -9.72 1.51 -9.03
C ALA A 118 -10.98 1.07 -9.80
N LEU A 119 -11.41 -0.19 -9.70
CA LEU A 119 -12.67 -0.66 -10.30
C LEU A 119 -13.87 0.12 -9.76
N CYS A 120 -13.93 0.31 -8.45
CA CYS A 120 -15.01 1.07 -7.82
C CYS A 120 -15.02 2.55 -8.23
N PHE A 121 -13.85 3.14 -8.49
CA PHE A 121 -13.72 4.51 -8.97
C PHE A 121 -14.11 4.64 -10.44
N TYR A 122 -13.73 3.65 -11.25
CA TYR A 122 -14.06 3.62 -12.68
C TYR A 122 -15.58 3.59 -12.89
N ASP A 123 -16.27 2.66 -12.22
CA ASP A 123 -17.73 2.58 -12.24
C ASP A 123 -18.27 1.96 -10.95
N SER A 124 -18.77 2.82 -10.06
CA SER A 124 -19.31 2.40 -8.77
C SER A 124 -20.61 1.58 -8.87
N GLN A 125 -21.40 1.76 -9.94
CA GLN A 125 -22.64 1.01 -10.15
C GLN A 125 -22.32 -0.40 -10.63
N GLU A 126 -21.43 -0.54 -11.60
CA GLU A 126 -20.98 -1.84 -12.08
C GLU A 126 -20.20 -2.59 -10.97
N TYR A 127 -19.46 -1.87 -10.13
CA TYR A 127 -18.81 -2.48 -8.96
C TYR A 127 -19.82 -3.02 -7.95
N ALA A 128 -20.89 -2.30 -7.69
CA ALA A 128 -22.00 -2.79 -6.85
C ALA A 128 -22.67 -4.02 -7.48
N ARG A 129 -22.81 -4.06 -8.82
CA ARG A 129 -23.34 -5.21 -9.56
C ARG A 129 -22.44 -6.44 -9.41
N ALA A 130 -21.10 -6.29 -9.53
CA ALA A 130 -20.16 -7.38 -9.26
C ALA A 130 -20.30 -7.91 -7.82
N THR A 131 -20.38 -7.00 -6.84
CA THR A 131 -20.61 -7.37 -5.43
C THR A 131 -21.92 -8.15 -5.21
N MET A 132 -22.99 -7.80 -5.92
CA MET A 132 -24.26 -8.55 -5.85
C MET A 132 -24.12 -9.95 -6.44
N LYS A 133 -23.34 -10.14 -7.52
CA LYS A 133 -23.08 -11.47 -8.10
C LYS A 133 -22.33 -12.39 -7.12
N VAL A 134 -21.36 -11.88 -6.37
CA VAL A 134 -20.70 -12.65 -5.30
C VAL A 134 -21.74 -13.20 -4.31
N ARG A 135 -22.69 -12.38 -3.89
CA ARG A 135 -23.71 -12.78 -2.90
C ARG A 135 -24.76 -13.74 -3.45
N ASN A 136 -25.26 -13.48 -4.65
CA ASN A 136 -26.39 -14.18 -5.23
C ASN A 136 -25.98 -15.45 -5.97
N ASP A 137 -24.87 -15.40 -6.72
CA ASP A 137 -24.43 -16.45 -7.63
C ASP A 137 -23.36 -17.36 -6.99
N LYS A 138 -22.94 -17.05 -5.74
CA LYS A 138 -21.88 -17.75 -4.99
C LYS A 138 -20.53 -17.80 -5.73
N LYS A 139 -20.26 -16.79 -6.56
CA LYS A 139 -19.00 -16.63 -7.28
C LYS A 139 -17.92 -16.06 -6.38
N SER A 140 -16.66 -16.32 -6.73
CA SER A 140 -15.56 -15.58 -6.14
C SER A 140 -15.62 -14.09 -6.56
N VAL A 141 -14.94 -13.24 -5.82
CA VAL A 141 -14.87 -11.81 -6.14
C VAL A 141 -14.26 -11.60 -7.53
N CYS A 142 -13.15 -12.30 -7.81
CA CYS A 142 -12.45 -12.21 -9.10
C CYS A 142 -13.35 -12.64 -10.27
N GLU A 143 -14.08 -13.77 -10.16
CA GLU A 143 -15.00 -14.21 -11.21
C GLU A 143 -16.10 -13.19 -11.48
N ALA A 144 -16.66 -12.59 -10.44
CA ALA A 144 -17.70 -11.59 -10.58
C ALA A 144 -17.19 -10.28 -11.22
N GLU A 145 -15.96 -9.87 -10.88
CA GLU A 145 -15.30 -8.70 -11.45
C GLU A 145 -14.95 -8.93 -12.93
N ILE A 146 -14.39 -10.10 -13.28
CA ILE A 146 -14.10 -10.46 -14.68
C ILE A 146 -15.37 -10.43 -15.53
N GLU A 147 -16.50 -10.95 -15.04
CA GLU A 147 -17.76 -10.92 -15.77
C GLU A 147 -18.28 -9.50 -16.02
N VAL A 148 -18.02 -8.58 -15.13
CA VAL A 148 -18.56 -7.21 -15.20
C VAL A 148 -17.60 -6.26 -15.89
N PHE A 149 -16.30 -6.38 -15.60
CA PHE A 149 -15.27 -5.44 -16.06
C PHE A 149 -14.32 -6.04 -17.11
N GLY A 150 -14.33 -7.35 -17.32
CA GLY A 150 -13.35 -8.05 -18.16
C GLY A 150 -11.98 -8.24 -17.53
N VAL A 151 -11.78 -7.76 -16.30
CA VAL A 151 -10.55 -7.84 -15.50
C VAL A 151 -10.92 -7.88 -14.03
N ASP A 152 -10.15 -8.58 -13.21
CA ASP A 152 -10.32 -8.54 -11.76
C ASP A 152 -9.38 -7.50 -11.11
N HIS A 153 -9.61 -7.26 -9.81
CA HIS A 153 -8.82 -6.30 -9.05
C HIS A 153 -7.36 -6.73 -8.83
N GLN A 154 -7.08 -8.04 -8.85
CA GLN A 154 -5.71 -8.54 -8.69
C GLN A 154 -4.86 -8.18 -9.91
N GLU A 155 -5.34 -8.50 -11.11
CA GLU A 155 -4.68 -8.18 -12.36
C GLU A 155 -4.57 -6.66 -12.56
N LEU A 156 -5.66 -5.92 -12.35
CA LEU A 156 -5.67 -4.46 -12.47
C LEU A 156 -4.69 -3.79 -11.51
N GLY A 157 -4.68 -4.21 -10.24
CA GLY A 157 -3.77 -3.70 -9.20
C GLY A 157 -2.30 -3.92 -9.58
N MET A 158 -1.97 -5.13 -10.05
CA MET A 158 -0.62 -5.46 -10.53
C MET A 158 -0.21 -4.59 -11.74
N LEU A 159 -1.08 -4.46 -12.74
CA LEU A 159 -0.82 -3.62 -13.93
C LEU A 159 -0.61 -2.15 -13.55
N MET A 160 -1.43 -1.63 -12.64
CA MET A 160 -1.27 -0.27 -12.12
C MET A 160 0.08 -0.09 -11.42
N ALA A 161 0.45 -1.03 -10.53
CA ALA A 161 1.72 -0.99 -9.80
C ALA A 161 2.92 -1.00 -10.77
N GLN A 162 2.88 -1.84 -11.79
CA GLN A 162 3.91 -1.89 -12.83
C GLN A 162 4.00 -0.57 -13.61
N LYS A 163 2.87 -0.03 -14.03
CA LYS A 163 2.80 1.21 -14.83
C LYS A 163 3.36 2.41 -14.08
N VAL A 164 3.06 2.55 -12.78
CA VAL A 164 3.56 3.67 -11.97
C VAL A 164 4.92 3.41 -11.33
N GLY A 165 5.51 2.24 -11.58
CA GLY A 165 6.86 1.91 -11.10
C GLY A 165 6.93 1.58 -9.61
N MET A 166 5.87 1.01 -9.02
CA MET A 166 5.94 0.49 -7.65
C MET A 166 6.96 -0.66 -7.54
N PRO A 167 7.56 -0.86 -6.35
CA PRO A 167 8.49 -1.97 -6.14
C PRO A 167 7.87 -3.34 -6.46
N ASP A 168 8.68 -4.22 -7.07
CA ASP A 168 8.25 -5.53 -7.54
C ASP A 168 7.80 -6.50 -6.44
N TYR A 169 8.32 -6.34 -5.22
CA TYR A 169 7.90 -7.15 -4.07
C TYR A 169 6.40 -6.99 -3.74
N LEU A 170 5.74 -5.92 -4.19
CA LEU A 170 4.30 -5.71 -4.01
C LEU A 170 3.45 -6.55 -4.98
N TRP A 171 4.00 -6.93 -6.14
CA TRP A 171 3.23 -7.58 -7.20
C TRP A 171 2.61 -8.93 -6.78
N PRO A 172 3.33 -9.82 -6.07
CA PRO A 172 2.71 -11.06 -5.59
C PRO A 172 1.53 -10.83 -4.66
N ALA A 173 1.63 -9.83 -3.76
CA ALA A 173 0.54 -9.49 -2.86
C ALA A 173 -0.69 -8.95 -3.61
N MET A 174 -0.48 -8.20 -4.70
CA MET A 174 -1.58 -7.70 -5.53
C MET A 174 -2.17 -8.81 -6.41
N ALA A 175 -1.33 -9.60 -7.07
CA ALA A 175 -1.75 -10.56 -8.07
C ALA A 175 -2.31 -11.89 -7.52
N LYS A 176 -2.00 -12.25 -6.26
CA LYS A 176 -2.22 -13.61 -5.75
C LYS A 176 -2.83 -13.71 -4.36
N HIS A 177 -3.33 -12.61 -3.78
CA HIS A 177 -3.85 -12.67 -2.40
C HIS A 177 -5.16 -13.45 -2.24
N HIS A 178 -5.81 -13.81 -3.33
CA HIS A 178 -6.94 -14.73 -3.34
C HIS A 178 -6.57 -16.17 -3.74
N ASP A 179 -5.32 -16.42 -4.15
CA ASP A 179 -4.87 -17.77 -4.47
C ASP A 179 -4.74 -18.57 -3.18
N ARG A 180 -5.31 -19.79 -3.18
CA ARG A 180 -5.32 -20.67 -1.99
C ARG A 180 -4.06 -21.50 -1.85
N ASP A 181 -3.25 -21.58 -2.90
CA ASP A 181 -2.09 -22.48 -3.03
C ASP A 181 -0.74 -21.73 -3.05
N VAL A 182 -0.66 -20.57 -2.37
CA VAL A 182 0.57 -19.76 -2.27
C VAL A 182 1.21 -19.94 -0.90
#